data_9a73cde889b677343f5b5b275081de05
#
_entry.id   9a73cde889b677343f5b5b275081de05
#
_cell.length_a   1.000
_cell.length_b   1.000
_cell.length_c   1.000
_cell.angle_alpha   90.00
_cell.angle_beta   90.00
_cell.angle_gamma   90.00
#
_symmetry.space_group_name_H-M   'P 1'
#
loop_
_entity.id
_entity.type
_entity.pdbx_description
1 polymer ?
#
loop_
_entity_poly.entity_id
_entity_poly.type
_entity_poly.pdbx_seq_one_letter_code
_entity_poly.pdbx_strand_id
1 'polypeptide(L)'
;MRETLLSFLNDCSAHGEQTAVAHWRGLRISRWSYARLASCAFQFARELEGRGIGHGDRVLFWSENSPEWIAAFYGCLLRGAVVVPLDLKSAPDFAARVQQQVSAKLLLADEPQLDLPHLSLKTLSGAIASHSDATYTANPNDLVQIVFTSGTTAEPKGVCLTHRNLLANIAPIEKEFRKYARWERFVHPLRFLCLLPLSHVFGQLMGIFIPQLIGAEVYFRESYKPSEIVDVVKKQRINVVVTVPRVLETLREEVSRKGTKIEEQLKAAEGRHFLRNWWMFRNVHRRFGWRFWAFVTGGATLESDTETFWRRLGYAVIQGYGMTETASLTSLSHPFRMQQGSIGKPVAGQEVKLSADGEILVRGDNVSPGYWNSATQTLTDHQGWIHTGDIGEVDAAGNIFFRGRSKDTIVTAAGLKIFPADLEAALDRQPEIKESTVIPLPGSGGTEALAVLI
;
A
#
# COMPACT_ATOMS: atom_id res chain seq x y z
N MET A 1 2.66 -20.29 -13.83
CA MET A 1 2.98 -18.90 -13.40
C MET A 1 1.86 -18.03 -13.95
N ARG A 2 1.40 -17.01 -13.25
CA ARG A 2 0.37 -16.09 -13.76
C ARG A 2 0.94 -15.24 -14.88
N GLU A 3 0.23 -15.09 -15.97
CA GLU A 3 0.63 -14.23 -17.10
C GLU A 3 -0.04 -12.86 -17.02
N THR A 4 -1.28 -12.83 -16.53
CA THR A 4 -2.07 -11.61 -16.36
C THR A 4 -2.83 -11.60 -15.03
N LEU A 5 -3.28 -10.44 -14.59
CA LEU A 5 -4.09 -10.27 -13.38
C LEU A 5 -5.48 -10.92 -13.50
N LEU A 6 -5.95 -11.21 -14.72
CA LEU A 6 -7.21 -11.91 -14.93
C LEU A 6 -7.23 -13.31 -14.33
N SER A 7 -6.05 -13.93 -14.14
CA SER A 7 -5.93 -15.22 -13.45
C SER A 7 -6.48 -15.21 -12.01
N PHE A 8 -6.60 -14.05 -11.37
CA PHE A 8 -7.23 -13.93 -10.05
C PHE A 8 -8.74 -14.19 -10.05
N LEU A 9 -9.41 -14.06 -11.18
CA LEU A 9 -10.82 -14.46 -11.31
C LEU A 9 -11.00 -15.99 -11.17
N ASN A 10 -9.97 -16.76 -11.53
CA ASN A 10 -9.98 -18.21 -11.28
C ASN A 10 -9.85 -18.50 -9.76
N ASP A 11 -9.07 -17.71 -9.02
CA ASP A 11 -9.00 -17.84 -7.56
C ASP A 11 -10.35 -17.48 -6.92
N CYS A 12 -11.02 -16.42 -7.42
CA CYS A 12 -12.38 -16.11 -6.98
C CYS A 12 -13.33 -17.28 -7.17
N SER A 13 -13.24 -17.96 -8.31
CA SER A 13 -14.05 -19.16 -8.58
C SER A 13 -13.70 -20.32 -7.63
N ALA A 14 -12.41 -20.52 -7.33
CA ALA A 14 -11.94 -21.56 -6.41
C ALA A 14 -12.37 -21.31 -4.95
N HIS A 15 -12.39 -20.04 -4.50
CA HIS A 15 -12.83 -19.67 -3.16
C HIS A 15 -14.36 -19.61 -3.03
N GLY A 16 -15.10 -19.45 -4.14
CA GLY A 16 -16.56 -19.56 -4.21
C GLY A 16 -17.29 -18.63 -3.23
N GLU A 17 -18.13 -19.21 -2.37
CA GLU A 17 -18.99 -18.46 -1.43
C GLU A 17 -18.26 -17.98 -0.17
N GLN A 18 -16.97 -18.20 -0.04
CA GLN A 18 -16.19 -17.61 1.07
C GLN A 18 -16.25 -16.08 0.98
N THR A 19 -16.32 -15.42 2.14
CA THR A 19 -16.30 -13.95 2.20
C THR A 19 -14.97 -13.41 1.69
N ALA A 20 -15.01 -12.60 0.63
CA ALA A 20 -13.86 -11.90 0.10
C ALA A 20 -13.68 -10.53 0.76
N VAL A 21 -14.76 -9.74 0.79
CA VAL A 21 -14.73 -8.35 1.23
C VAL A 21 -15.90 -8.07 2.17
N ALA A 22 -15.59 -7.37 3.25
CA ALA A 22 -16.55 -6.77 4.16
C ALA A 22 -16.32 -5.26 4.23
N HIS A 23 -17.36 -4.45 4.06
CA HIS A 23 -17.25 -3.01 4.20
C HIS A 23 -18.46 -2.41 4.91
N TRP A 24 -18.29 -1.25 5.50
CA TRP A 24 -19.36 -0.57 6.22
C TRP A 24 -20.22 0.27 5.27
N ARG A 25 -21.54 0.06 5.35
CA ARG A 25 -22.55 0.93 4.76
C ARG A 25 -23.37 1.55 5.90
N GLY A 26 -22.95 2.73 6.34
CA GLY A 26 -23.46 3.31 7.56
C GLY A 26 -23.12 2.43 8.77
N LEU A 27 -24.15 1.97 9.50
CA LEU A 27 -23.97 1.10 10.68
C LEU A 27 -23.94 -0.41 10.35
N ARG A 28 -24.20 -0.80 9.09
CA ARG A 28 -24.25 -2.21 8.68
C ARG A 28 -22.96 -2.62 7.97
N ILE A 29 -22.56 -3.88 8.18
CA ILE A 29 -21.47 -4.49 7.43
C ILE A 29 -22.06 -5.28 6.28
N SER A 30 -21.75 -4.88 5.05
CA SER A 30 -22.03 -5.63 3.84
C SER A 30 -20.89 -6.61 3.57
N ARG A 31 -21.20 -7.86 3.23
CA ARG A 31 -20.22 -8.90 2.89
C ARG A 31 -20.47 -9.42 1.49
N TRP A 32 -19.40 -9.52 0.72
CA TRP A 32 -19.41 -10.10 -0.61
C TRP A 32 -18.57 -11.36 -0.64
N SER A 33 -19.09 -12.42 -1.25
CA SER A 33 -18.32 -13.62 -1.53
C SER A 33 -17.37 -13.40 -2.72
N TYR A 34 -16.39 -14.25 -2.86
CA TYR A 34 -15.52 -14.29 -4.02
C TYR A 34 -16.31 -14.54 -5.31
N ALA A 35 -17.28 -15.46 -5.28
CA ALA A 35 -18.17 -15.74 -6.40
C ALA A 35 -18.98 -14.49 -6.81
N ARG A 36 -19.54 -13.75 -5.85
CA ARG A 36 -20.26 -12.50 -6.11
C ARG A 36 -19.34 -11.45 -6.73
N LEU A 37 -18.11 -11.32 -6.21
CA LEU A 37 -17.13 -10.36 -6.72
C LEU A 37 -16.80 -10.64 -8.18
N ALA A 38 -16.53 -11.90 -8.54
CA ALA A 38 -16.30 -12.30 -9.93
C ALA A 38 -17.53 -12.07 -10.83
N SER A 39 -18.73 -12.43 -10.37
CA SER A 39 -19.98 -12.19 -11.11
C SER A 39 -20.21 -10.71 -11.42
N CYS A 40 -19.96 -9.83 -10.43
CA CYS A 40 -20.05 -8.38 -10.63
C CYS A 40 -18.99 -7.85 -11.58
N ALA A 41 -17.77 -8.44 -11.59
CA ALA A 41 -16.74 -8.06 -12.54
C ALA A 41 -17.17 -8.33 -13.99
N PHE A 42 -17.76 -9.49 -14.27
CA PHE A 42 -18.32 -9.80 -15.59
C PHE A 42 -19.53 -8.91 -15.93
N GLN A 43 -20.38 -8.59 -14.96
CA GLN A 43 -21.50 -7.65 -15.16
C GLN A 43 -20.98 -6.27 -15.56
N PHE A 44 -19.94 -5.78 -14.89
CA PHE A 44 -19.37 -4.48 -15.22
C PHE A 44 -18.66 -4.49 -16.58
N ALA A 45 -17.98 -5.59 -16.94
CA ALA A 45 -17.40 -5.74 -18.26
C ALA A 45 -18.45 -5.60 -19.38
N ARG A 46 -19.67 -6.15 -19.21
CA ARG A 46 -20.78 -5.97 -20.15
C ARG A 46 -21.34 -4.55 -20.17
N GLU A 47 -21.38 -3.89 -19.03
CA GLU A 47 -21.77 -2.47 -18.95
C GLU A 47 -20.79 -1.59 -19.75
N LEU A 48 -19.48 -1.86 -19.64
CA LEU A 48 -18.46 -1.19 -20.44
C LEU A 48 -18.63 -1.47 -21.94
N GLU A 49 -18.91 -2.73 -22.31
CA GLU A 49 -19.20 -3.13 -23.70
C GLU A 49 -20.39 -2.38 -24.28
N GLY A 50 -21.50 -2.32 -23.54
CA GLY A 50 -22.70 -1.58 -23.94
C GLY A 50 -22.47 -0.08 -24.13
N ARG A 51 -21.46 0.48 -23.50
CA ARG A 51 -21.01 1.86 -23.64
C ARG A 51 -19.93 2.06 -24.71
N GLY A 52 -19.51 1.02 -25.42
CA GLY A 52 -18.43 1.07 -26.39
C GLY A 52 -17.05 1.32 -25.77
N ILE A 53 -16.85 0.95 -24.49
CA ILE A 53 -15.58 1.07 -23.78
C ILE A 53 -14.84 -0.27 -23.86
N GLY A 54 -13.60 -0.24 -24.34
CA GLY A 54 -12.79 -1.43 -24.57
C GLY A 54 -11.30 -1.17 -24.44
N HIS A 55 -10.51 -1.96 -25.16
CA HIS A 55 -9.05 -1.96 -25.06
C HIS A 55 -8.46 -0.55 -25.24
N GLY A 56 -7.61 -0.18 -24.27
CA GLY A 56 -6.92 1.10 -24.26
C GLY A 56 -7.77 2.31 -23.83
N ASP A 57 -9.09 2.16 -23.63
CA ASP A 57 -9.93 3.24 -23.12
C ASP A 57 -9.71 3.44 -21.62
N ARG A 58 -9.75 4.69 -21.16
CA ARG A 58 -9.48 5.03 -19.76
C ARG A 58 -10.79 5.26 -19.01
N VAL A 59 -10.83 4.65 -17.79
CA VAL A 59 -11.94 4.78 -16.84
C VAL A 59 -11.40 5.38 -15.56
N LEU A 60 -11.93 6.55 -15.15
CA LEU A 60 -11.59 7.21 -13.90
C LEU A 60 -12.32 6.54 -12.73
N PHE A 61 -11.60 6.21 -11.67
CA PHE A 61 -12.12 5.68 -10.41
C PHE A 61 -11.96 6.73 -9.32
N TRP A 62 -13.03 7.42 -8.97
CA TRP A 62 -13.04 8.43 -7.91
C TRP A 62 -14.12 8.11 -6.88
N SER A 63 -13.89 7.05 -6.13
CA SER A 63 -14.87 6.49 -5.18
C SER A 63 -14.19 5.79 -4.01
N GLU A 64 -14.98 5.53 -2.97
CA GLU A 64 -14.55 4.83 -1.76
C GLU A 64 -14.09 3.39 -2.02
N ASN A 65 -13.23 2.89 -1.12
CA ASN A 65 -12.88 1.47 -1.10
C ASN A 65 -14.14 0.61 -0.89
N SER A 66 -14.41 -0.26 -1.83
CA SER A 66 -15.60 -1.11 -1.78
C SER A 66 -15.40 -2.40 -2.57
N PRO A 67 -16.21 -3.44 -2.35
CA PRO A 67 -16.18 -4.63 -3.21
C PRO A 67 -16.57 -4.30 -4.65
N GLU A 68 -17.43 -3.30 -4.86
CA GLU A 68 -17.79 -2.80 -6.17
C GLU A 68 -16.60 -2.19 -6.91
N TRP A 69 -15.72 -1.48 -6.20
CA TRP A 69 -14.47 -0.95 -6.75
C TRP A 69 -13.61 -2.07 -7.32
N ILE A 70 -13.46 -3.16 -6.55
CA ILE A 70 -12.68 -4.33 -6.97
C ILE A 70 -13.32 -5.03 -8.17
N ALA A 71 -14.64 -5.20 -8.15
CA ALA A 71 -15.37 -5.79 -9.26
C ALA A 71 -15.23 -4.95 -10.54
N ALA A 72 -15.35 -3.62 -10.43
CA ALA A 72 -15.18 -2.72 -11.56
C ALA A 72 -13.73 -2.73 -12.09
N PHE A 73 -12.73 -2.83 -11.20
CA PHE A 73 -11.33 -2.99 -11.59
C PHE A 73 -11.14 -4.23 -12.49
N TYR A 74 -11.61 -5.39 -12.05
CA TYR A 74 -11.55 -6.61 -12.87
C TYR A 74 -12.38 -6.50 -14.14
N GLY A 75 -13.54 -5.84 -14.09
CA GLY A 75 -14.37 -5.61 -15.27
C GLY A 75 -13.66 -4.77 -16.33
N CYS A 76 -12.90 -3.76 -15.91
CA CYS A 76 -12.00 -3.02 -16.83
C CYS A 76 -10.96 -3.95 -17.46
N LEU A 77 -10.30 -4.79 -16.67
CA LEU A 77 -9.29 -5.74 -17.18
C LEU A 77 -9.89 -6.74 -18.16
N LEU A 78 -11.12 -7.22 -17.92
CA LEU A 78 -11.84 -8.11 -18.83
C LEU A 78 -12.14 -7.48 -20.20
N ARG A 79 -12.15 -6.14 -20.28
CA ARG A 79 -12.33 -5.37 -21.52
C ARG A 79 -11.04 -4.77 -22.06
N GLY A 80 -9.89 -4.95 -21.37
CA GLY A 80 -8.64 -4.29 -21.70
C GLY A 80 -8.69 -2.77 -21.49
N ALA A 81 -9.66 -2.27 -20.73
CA ALA A 81 -9.75 -0.86 -20.38
C ALA A 81 -8.77 -0.51 -19.26
N VAL A 82 -8.23 0.71 -19.31
CA VAL A 82 -7.19 1.19 -18.39
C VAL A 82 -7.82 1.91 -17.22
N VAL A 83 -7.52 1.47 -16.01
CA VAL A 83 -7.99 2.08 -14.77
C VAL A 83 -7.17 3.31 -14.45
N VAL A 84 -7.83 4.43 -14.13
CA VAL A 84 -7.18 5.65 -13.65
C VAL A 84 -7.72 5.97 -12.25
N PRO A 85 -7.08 5.46 -11.20
CA PRO A 85 -7.55 5.64 -9.84
C PRO A 85 -7.18 7.02 -9.30
N LEU A 86 -8.15 7.69 -8.67
CA LEU A 86 -7.98 8.95 -7.96
C LEU A 86 -8.24 8.75 -6.48
N ASP A 87 -7.45 9.42 -5.65
CA ASP A 87 -7.73 9.48 -4.22
C ASP A 87 -9.07 10.21 -3.99
N LEU A 88 -9.88 9.70 -3.08
CA LEU A 88 -11.18 10.30 -2.75
C LEU A 88 -11.05 11.76 -2.29
N LYS A 89 -9.91 12.11 -1.69
CA LYS A 89 -9.58 13.46 -1.21
C LYS A 89 -8.93 14.35 -2.27
N SER A 90 -8.78 13.87 -3.50
CA SER A 90 -8.22 14.68 -4.58
C SER A 90 -9.06 15.93 -4.83
N ALA A 91 -8.40 17.06 -5.02
CA ALA A 91 -9.08 18.30 -5.38
C ALA A 91 -9.75 18.17 -6.76
N PRO A 92 -10.94 18.76 -6.97
CA PRO A 92 -11.64 18.73 -8.27
C PRO A 92 -10.78 19.21 -9.45
N ASP A 93 -9.99 20.27 -9.26
CA ASP A 93 -9.09 20.78 -10.29
C ASP A 93 -7.99 19.79 -10.68
N PHE A 94 -7.48 19.01 -9.71
CA PHE A 94 -6.54 17.94 -9.99
C PHE A 94 -7.22 16.83 -10.81
N ALA A 95 -8.41 16.42 -10.42
CA ALA A 95 -9.17 15.39 -11.11
C ALA A 95 -9.51 15.82 -12.55
N ALA A 96 -9.87 17.10 -12.76
CA ALA A 96 -10.14 17.66 -14.09
C ALA A 96 -8.88 17.64 -14.99
N ARG A 97 -7.71 18.00 -14.46
CA ARG A 97 -6.44 17.93 -15.20
C ARG A 97 -6.08 16.49 -15.57
N VAL A 98 -6.25 15.56 -14.63
CA VAL A 98 -6.03 14.12 -14.91
C VAL A 98 -6.98 13.66 -16.02
N GLN A 99 -8.27 13.99 -15.92
CA GLN A 99 -9.27 13.62 -16.92
C GLN A 99 -8.90 14.10 -18.32
N GLN A 100 -8.44 15.36 -18.43
CA GLN A 100 -7.97 15.91 -19.70
C GLN A 100 -6.74 15.19 -20.23
N GLN A 101 -5.72 14.95 -19.39
CA GLN A 101 -4.49 14.27 -19.80
C GLN A 101 -4.75 12.85 -20.32
N VAL A 102 -5.64 12.10 -19.68
CA VAL A 102 -5.91 10.71 -20.08
C VAL A 102 -7.06 10.60 -21.08
N SER A 103 -7.83 11.65 -21.35
CA SER A 103 -9.04 11.62 -22.17
C SER A 103 -9.96 10.47 -21.76
N ALA A 104 -10.34 10.44 -20.48
CA ALA A 104 -11.16 9.39 -19.93
C ALA A 104 -12.57 9.36 -20.56
N LYS A 105 -13.14 8.16 -20.74
CA LYS A 105 -14.47 7.97 -21.31
C LYS A 105 -15.58 7.80 -20.29
N LEU A 106 -15.23 7.40 -19.07
CA LEU A 106 -16.20 7.12 -17.99
C LEU A 106 -15.59 7.52 -16.64
N LEU A 107 -16.44 8.06 -15.77
CA LEU A 107 -16.14 8.33 -14.38
C LEU A 107 -16.95 7.37 -13.48
N LEU A 108 -16.27 6.68 -12.59
CA LEU A 108 -16.88 5.93 -11.50
C LEU A 108 -16.84 6.77 -10.24
N ALA A 109 -17.94 7.38 -9.89
CA ALA A 109 -18.08 8.23 -8.71
C ALA A 109 -19.54 8.20 -8.21
N ASP A 110 -19.72 8.38 -6.90
CA ASP A 110 -21.06 8.50 -6.34
C ASP A 110 -21.71 9.86 -6.64
N GLU A 111 -20.90 10.91 -6.65
CA GLU A 111 -21.30 12.27 -7.00
C GLU A 111 -20.45 12.76 -8.18
N PRO A 112 -21.09 13.09 -9.33
CA PRO A 112 -20.36 13.57 -10.49
C PRO A 112 -19.84 14.98 -10.23
N GLN A 113 -18.51 15.15 -10.24
CA GLN A 113 -17.84 16.44 -10.09
C GLN A 113 -17.12 16.87 -11.38
N LEU A 114 -17.21 16.04 -12.43
CA LEU A 114 -16.59 16.28 -13.75
C LEU A 114 -17.67 16.19 -14.85
N ASP A 115 -17.52 16.96 -15.90
CA ASP A 115 -18.33 16.86 -17.10
C ASP A 115 -17.90 15.63 -17.93
N LEU A 116 -18.33 14.47 -17.50
CA LEU A 116 -18.01 13.16 -18.06
C LEU A 116 -19.17 12.18 -17.81
N PRO A 117 -19.48 11.27 -18.74
CA PRO A 117 -20.40 10.17 -18.45
C PRO A 117 -19.98 9.47 -17.15
N HIS A 118 -20.90 9.33 -16.21
CA HIS A 118 -20.59 8.76 -14.90
C HIS A 118 -21.50 7.58 -14.56
N LEU A 119 -20.99 6.75 -13.63
CA LEU A 119 -21.70 5.61 -13.06
C LEU A 119 -21.36 5.51 -11.56
N SER A 120 -22.38 5.44 -10.72
CA SER A 120 -22.19 5.14 -9.31
C SER A 120 -21.90 3.66 -9.11
N LEU A 121 -20.83 3.33 -8.41
CA LEU A 121 -20.50 1.94 -8.06
C LEU A 121 -21.58 1.29 -7.19
N LYS A 122 -22.37 2.07 -6.44
CA LYS A 122 -23.47 1.57 -5.61
C LYS A 122 -24.59 0.91 -6.43
N THR A 123 -24.66 1.17 -7.73
CA THR A 123 -25.64 0.56 -8.64
C THR A 123 -25.21 -0.83 -9.12
N LEU A 124 -23.97 -1.25 -8.91
CA LEU A 124 -23.50 -2.60 -9.21
C LEU A 124 -24.12 -3.59 -8.21
N SER A 125 -25.31 -4.11 -8.54
CA SER A 125 -26.14 -4.84 -7.58
C SER A 125 -25.81 -6.31 -7.41
N GLY A 126 -24.94 -6.88 -8.21
CA GLY A 126 -24.56 -8.29 -8.11
C GLY A 126 -25.65 -9.26 -8.49
N ALA A 127 -26.53 -8.88 -9.42
CA ALA A 127 -27.35 -9.85 -10.12
C ALA A 127 -26.44 -10.89 -10.77
N ILE A 128 -26.76 -12.18 -10.61
CA ILE A 128 -25.97 -13.28 -11.20
C ILE A 128 -25.97 -13.08 -12.71
N ALA A 129 -24.85 -12.61 -13.21
CA ALA A 129 -24.63 -12.48 -14.64
C ALA A 129 -23.96 -13.74 -15.14
N SER A 130 -24.51 -14.38 -16.14
CA SER A 130 -23.82 -15.41 -16.92
C SER A 130 -22.49 -14.86 -17.43
N HIS A 131 -21.46 -15.69 -17.52
CA HIS A 131 -20.19 -15.31 -18.09
C HIS A 131 -20.39 -14.62 -19.44
N SER A 132 -19.69 -13.52 -19.68
CA SER A 132 -19.65 -12.88 -20.99
C SER A 132 -18.65 -13.63 -21.86
N ASP A 133 -19.07 -14.10 -23.04
CA ASP A 133 -18.20 -14.75 -24.01
C ASP A 133 -17.20 -13.78 -24.67
N ALA A 134 -17.40 -12.47 -24.51
CA ALA A 134 -16.58 -11.42 -25.12
C ALA A 134 -15.55 -10.86 -24.14
N THR A 135 -14.60 -11.68 -23.71
CA THR A 135 -13.46 -11.20 -22.89
C THR A 135 -12.27 -10.86 -23.77
N TYR A 136 -11.59 -9.75 -23.44
CA TYR A 136 -10.34 -9.37 -24.05
C TYR A 136 -9.25 -10.35 -23.67
N THR A 137 -8.43 -10.78 -24.66
CA THR A 137 -7.25 -11.61 -24.40
C THR A 137 -6.09 -10.69 -24.00
N ALA A 138 -5.87 -10.56 -22.71
CA ALA A 138 -4.85 -9.69 -22.16
C ALA A 138 -3.43 -10.26 -22.35
N ASN A 139 -2.48 -9.38 -22.63
CA ASN A 139 -1.05 -9.68 -22.67
C ASN A 139 -0.34 -9.14 -21.41
N PRO A 140 0.79 -9.73 -20.98
CA PRO A 140 1.52 -9.26 -19.82
C PRO A 140 1.96 -7.79 -19.87
N ASN A 141 2.18 -7.27 -21.06
CA ASN A 141 2.63 -5.88 -21.28
C ASN A 141 1.47 -4.88 -21.49
N ASP A 142 0.22 -5.35 -21.49
CA ASP A 142 -0.92 -4.44 -21.60
C ASP A 142 -1.02 -3.55 -20.38
N LEU A 143 -1.37 -2.28 -20.64
CA LEU A 143 -1.53 -1.28 -19.61
C LEU A 143 -2.78 -1.59 -18.78
N VAL A 144 -2.60 -1.76 -17.48
CA VAL A 144 -3.65 -2.01 -16.50
C VAL A 144 -4.18 -0.71 -15.93
N GLN A 145 -3.26 0.17 -15.55
CA GLN A 145 -3.63 1.42 -14.89
C GLN A 145 -2.60 2.52 -15.08
N ILE A 146 -3.08 3.76 -14.93
CA ILE A 146 -2.26 4.97 -14.87
C ILE A 146 -2.48 5.59 -13.50
N VAL A 147 -1.46 5.57 -12.65
CA VAL A 147 -1.55 6.09 -11.28
C VAL A 147 -0.89 7.45 -11.20
N PHE A 148 -1.69 8.48 -10.92
CA PHE A 148 -1.18 9.83 -10.79
C PHE A 148 -0.62 10.09 -9.42
N THR A 149 0.60 10.63 -9.39
CA THR A 149 1.25 11.08 -8.17
C THR A 149 1.23 12.60 -8.12
N SER A 150 1.04 13.16 -6.92
CA SER A 150 1.25 14.59 -6.67
C SER A 150 2.74 14.87 -6.72
N GLY A 151 3.28 15.06 -7.93
CA GLY A 151 4.66 15.51 -8.10
C GLY A 151 4.86 16.88 -7.47
N THR A 152 6.12 17.20 -7.11
CA THR A 152 6.54 18.55 -6.64
C THR A 152 6.36 19.63 -7.73
N THR A 153 6.00 19.26 -8.94
CA THR A 153 5.68 20.11 -10.09
C THR A 153 4.18 20.32 -10.22
N ALA A 154 3.75 21.48 -10.73
CA ALA A 154 2.33 21.83 -10.88
C ALA A 154 1.50 20.84 -11.74
N GLU A 155 2.14 20.03 -12.59
CA GLU A 155 1.48 19.08 -13.49
C GLU A 155 1.46 17.66 -12.91
N PRO A 156 0.29 16.97 -12.90
CA PRO A 156 0.17 15.58 -12.48
C PRO A 156 1.01 14.64 -13.37
N LYS A 157 1.78 13.73 -12.77
CA LYS A 157 2.53 12.70 -13.49
C LYS A 157 1.83 11.35 -13.35
N GLY A 158 1.40 10.78 -14.46
CA GLY A 158 0.72 9.48 -14.49
C GLY A 158 1.72 8.35 -14.75
N VAL A 159 1.95 7.50 -13.76
CA VAL A 159 2.79 6.31 -13.87
C VAL A 159 2.01 5.19 -14.56
N CYS A 160 2.54 4.67 -15.68
CA CYS A 160 1.95 3.56 -16.41
C CYS A 160 2.31 2.23 -15.76
N LEU A 161 1.32 1.38 -15.46
CA LEU A 161 1.56 0.06 -14.88
C LEU A 161 0.88 -1.03 -15.70
N THR A 162 1.65 -2.06 -16.05
CA THR A 162 1.22 -3.21 -16.82
C THR A 162 0.89 -4.41 -15.93
N HIS A 163 0.27 -5.46 -16.49
CA HIS A 163 0.09 -6.73 -15.79
C HIS A 163 1.42 -7.28 -15.27
N ARG A 164 2.49 -7.22 -16.09
CA ARG A 164 3.83 -7.68 -15.73
C ARG A 164 4.37 -6.96 -14.52
N ASN A 165 4.27 -5.63 -14.47
CA ASN A 165 4.80 -4.86 -13.34
C ASN A 165 4.14 -5.25 -12.01
N LEU A 166 2.82 -5.41 -11.99
CA LEU A 166 2.09 -5.77 -10.79
C LEU A 166 2.38 -7.23 -10.38
N LEU A 167 2.41 -8.15 -11.35
CA LEU A 167 2.71 -9.56 -11.09
C LEU A 167 4.14 -9.79 -10.62
N ALA A 168 5.10 -8.96 -11.02
CA ALA A 168 6.48 -9.03 -10.54
C ALA A 168 6.59 -8.85 -9.02
N ASN A 169 5.67 -8.08 -8.43
CA ASN A 169 5.57 -7.93 -6.97
C ASN A 169 4.74 -9.04 -6.31
N ILE A 170 3.74 -9.57 -6.99
CA ILE A 170 2.81 -10.54 -6.42
C ILE A 170 3.39 -11.97 -6.44
N ALA A 171 4.00 -12.38 -7.54
CA ALA A 171 4.45 -13.75 -7.73
C ALA A 171 5.48 -14.24 -6.69
N PRO A 172 6.47 -13.43 -6.25
CA PRO A 172 7.38 -13.82 -5.18
C PRO A 172 6.66 -14.05 -3.85
N ILE A 173 5.67 -13.20 -3.54
CA ILE A 173 4.87 -13.31 -2.31
C ILE A 173 3.99 -14.56 -2.37
N GLU A 174 3.34 -14.84 -3.52
CA GLU A 174 2.60 -16.08 -3.73
C GLU A 174 3.47 -17.33 -3.50
N LYS A 175 4.70 -17.32 -4.04
CA LYS A 175 5.66 -18.41 -3.82
C LYS A 175 6.02 -18.57 -2.35
N GLU A 176 6.15 -17.47 -1.60
CA GLU A 176 6.44 -17.51 -0.17
C GLU A 176 5.26 -18.06 0.63
N PHE A 177 4.03 -17.61 0.36
CA PHE A 177 2.83 -18.10 1.03
C PHE A 177 2.61 -19.61 0.84
N ARG A 178 2.93 -20.17 -0.32
CA ARG A 178 2.81 -21.61 -0.57
C ARG A 178 3.61 -22.46 0.43
N LYS A 179 4.70 -21.93 1.00
CA LYS A 179 5.49 -22.63 2.02
C LYS A 179 4.73 -22.77 3.34
N TYR A 180 3.81 -21.84 3.62
CA TYR A 180 3.04 -21.78 4.85
C TYR A 180 1.60 -22.28 4.70
N ALA A 181 1.18 -22.75 3.53
CA ALA A 181 -0.19 -23.17 3.23
C ALA A 181 -0.74 -24.24 4.21
N ARG A 182 0.13 -25.12 4.74
CA ARG A 182 -0.27 -26.13 5.74
C ARG A 182 -0.68 -25.50 7.07
N TRP A 183 -0.01 -24.43 7.48
CA TRP A 183 -0.24 -23.74 8.74
C TRP A 183 -1.40 -22.76 8.62
N GLU A 184 -1.58 -22.16 7.45
CA GLU A 184 -2.68 -21.25 7.16
C GLU A 184 -4.04 -21.92 7.41
N ARG A 185 -4.22 -23.20 7.06
CA ARG A 185 -5.46 -23.97 7.31
C ARG A 185 -5.98 -23.92 8.74
N PHE A 186 -5.12 -23.77 9.75
CA PHE A 186 -5.52 -23.70 11.16
C PHE A 186 -6.05 -22.34 11.59
N VAL A 187 -5.73 -21.30 10.82
CA VAL A 187 -6.11 -19.90 11.12
C VAL A 187 -7.08 -19.31 10.09
N HIS A 188 -7.39 -20.10 9.06
CA HIS A 188 -8.30 -19.70 7.98
C HIS A 188 -9.73 -19.38 8.47
N PRO A 189 -10.42 -18.37 7.88
CA PRO A 189 -9.84 -17.37 7.00
C PRO A 189 -9.01 -16.34 7.77
N LEU A 190 -7.90 -15.92 7.17
CA LEU A 190 -7.19 -14.75 7.65
C LEU A 190 -8.02 -13.50 7.35
N ARG A 191 -8.03 -12.55 8.29
CA ARG A 191 -8.81 -11.32 8.21
C ARG A 191 -7.91 -10.11 8.22
N PHE A 192 -8.00 -9.32 7.16
CA PHE A 192 -7.24 -8.10 6.97
C PHE A 192 -8.13 -6.89 7.22
N LEU A 193 -7.68 -5.95 8.03
CA LEU A 193 -8.25 -4.60 8.06
C LEU A 193 -7.35 -3.72 7.19
N CYS A 194 -7.83 -3.36 6.01
CA CYS A 194 -7.10 -2.50 5.09
C CYS A 194 -7.59 -1.06 5.23
N LEU A 195 -6.71 -0.19 5.72
CA LEU A 195 -6.95 1.25 5.89
C LEU A 195 -6.35 2.07 4.74
N LEU A 196 -5.69 1.41 3.78
CA LEU A 196 -5.09 2.07 2.63
C LEU A 196 -6.10 2.26 1.51
N PRO A 197 -6.07 3.40 0.79
CA PRO A 197 -6.92 3.60 -0.38
C PRO A 197 -6.56 2.64 -1.51
N LEU A 198 -7.57 2.12 -2.22
CA LEU A 198 -7.38 1.32 -3.43
C LEU A 198 -6.93 2.17 -4.64
N SER A 199 -6.96 3.49 -4.51
CA SER A 199 -6.34 4.40 -5.47
C SER A 199 -4.80 4.30 -5.50
N HIS A 200 -4.18 3.76 -4.45
CA HIS A 200 -2.75 3.50 -4.37
C HIS A 200 -2.42 2.04 -4.63
N VAL A 201 -1.33 1.78 -5.35
CA VAL A 201 -0.91 0.42 -5.74
C VAL A 201 -0.65 -0.47 -4.52
N PHE A 202 -0.10 0.07 -3.42
CA PHE A 202 0.09 -0.69 -2.18
C PHE A 202 -1.24 -1.08 -1.53
N GLY A 203 -2.24 -0.20 -1.59
CA GLY A 203 -3.60 -0.51 -1.17
C GLY A 203 -4.22 -1.64 -1.99
N GLN A 204 -4.02 -1.66 -3.31
CA GLN A 204 -4.47 -2.73 -4.20
C GLN A 204 -3.73 -4.04 -3.89
N LEU A 205 -2.41 -3.98 -3.72
CA LEU A 205 -1.59 -5.16 -3.39
C LEU A 205 -2.13 -5.85 -2.13
N MET A 206 -2.35 -5.09 -1.08
CA MET A 206 -2.74 -5.59 0.25
C MET A 206 -4.25 -5.72 0.46
N GLY A 207 -5.07 -5.04 -0.33
CA GLY A 207 -6.53 -5.06 -0.23
C GLY A 207 -7.21 -5.92 -1.32
N ILE A 208 -6.49 -6.28 -2.37
CA ILE A 208 -7.04 -7.09 -3.47
C ILE A 208 -6.21 -8.37 -3.65
N PHE A 209 -4.96 -8.25 -4.14
CA PHE A 209 -4.22 -9.38 -4.68
C PHE A 209 -3.74 -10.36 -3.59
N ILE A 210 -3.07 -9.87 -2.54
CA ILE A 210 -2.55 -10.74 -1.49
C ILE A 210 -3.66 -11.50 -0.75
N PRO A 211 -4.79 -10.87 -0.34
CA PRO A 211 -5.90 -11.60 0.25
C PRO A 211 -6.49 -12.68 -0.66
N GLN A 212 -6.62 -12.40 -1.96
CA GLN A 212 -7.16 -13.38 -2.92
C GLN A 212 -6.28 -14.62 -3.09
N LEU A 213 -4.95 -14.48 -2.98
CA LEU A 213 -4.02 -15.63 -3.06
C LEU A 213 -4.32 -16.70 -2.02
N ILE A 214 -4.84 -16.32 -0.87
CA ILE A 214 -5.02 -17.16 0.31
C ILE A 214 -6.48 -17.28 0.77
N GLY A 215 -7.44 -16.78 -0.02
CA GLY A 215 -8.85 -16.81 0.36
C GLY A 215 -9.18 -16.04 1.63
N ALA A 216 -8.46 -14.96 1.90
CA ALA A 216 -8.66 -14.15 3.10
C ALA A 216 -9.86 -13.21 2.99
N GLU A 217 -10.39 -12.76 4.15
CA GLU A 217 -11.41 -11.71 4.23
C GLU A 217 -10.77 -10.34 4.37
N VAL A 218 -11.15 -9.36 3.57
CA VAL A 218 -10.70 -7.97 3.69
C VAL A 218 -11.80 -7.10 4.23
N TYR A 219 -11.46 -6.30 5.22
CA TYR A 219 -12.34 -5.30 5.82
C TYR A 219 -11.84 -3.91 5.43
N PHE A 220 -12.65 -3.11 4.74
CA PHE A 220 -12.39 -1.70 4.45
C PHE A 220 -13.06 -0.81 5.47
N ARG A 221 -12.31 0.14 6.01
CA ARG A 221 -12.78 1.17 6.93
C ARG A 221 -12.04 2.48 6.66
N GLU A 222 -12.75 3.59 6.66
CA GLU A 222 -12.19 4.91 6.38
C GLU A 222 -11.72 5.66 7.64
N SER A 223 -12.01 5.12 8.82
CA SER A 223 -11.63 5.78 10.06
C SER A 223 -10.22 5.41 10.50
N TYR A 224 -9.42 6.45 10.78
CA TYR A 224 -8.08 6.33 11.35
C TYR A 224 -8.07 6.56 12.88
N LYS A 225 -9.25 6.70 13.53
CA LYS A 225 -9.32 6.88 14.98
C LYS A 225 -8.86 5.62 15.71
N PRO A 226 -7.84 5.70 16.60
CA PRO A 226 -7.26 4.53 17.27
C PRO A 226 -8.28 3.66 18.00
N SER A 227 -9.25 4.28 18.70
CA SER A 227 -10.29 3.55 19.42
C SER A 227 -11.20 2.74 18.49
N GLU A 228 -11.57 3.29 17.32
CA GLU A 228 -12.39 2.60 16.33
C GLU A 228 -11.62 1.46 15.66
N ILE A 229 -10.32 1.65 15.36
CA ILE A 229 -9.46 0.60 14.82
C ILE A 229 -9.38 -0.58 15.80
N VAL A 230 -9.06 -0.32 17.08
CA VAL A 230 -8.97 -1.35 18.12
C VAL A 230 -10.29 -2.11 18.27
N ASP A 231 -11.42 -1.39 18.24
CA ASP A 231 -12.77 -1.97 18.30
C ASP A 231 -13.05 -2.91 17.12
N VAL A 232 -12.73 -2.48 15.90
CA VAL A 232 -12.90 -3.30 14.69
C VAL A 232 -12.00 -4.52 14.75
N VAL A 233 -10.72 -4.34 15.08
CA VAL A 233 -9.75 -5.44 15.21
C VAL A 233 -10.27 -6.51 16.14
N LYS A 234 -10.78 -6.12 17.31
CA LYS A 234 -11.33 -7.05 18.31
C LYS A 234 -12.65 -7.68 17.85
N LYS A 235 -13.64 -6.86 17.43
CA LYS A 235 -15.00 -7.33 17.11
C LYS A 235 -15.04 -8.21 15.86
N GLN A 236 -14.26 -7.86 14.84
CA GLN A 236 -14.19 -8.62 13.58
C GLN A 236 -13.11 -9.71 13.61
N ARG A 237 -12.38 -9.87 14.73
CA ARG A 237 -11.31 -10.86 14.90
C ARG A 237 -10.24 -10.74 13.81
N ILE A 238 -9.82 -9.52 13.54
CA ILE A 238 -8.80 -9.19 12.52
C ILE A 238 -7.46 -9.83 12.92
N ASN A 239 -6.75 -10.36 11.95
CA ASN A 239 -5.43 -10.95 12.09
C ASN A 239 -4.32 -9.96 11.74
N VAL A 240 -4.53 -9.14 10.71
CA VAL A 240 -3.53 -8.22 10.15
C VAL A 240 -4.17 -6.85 9.91
N VAL A 241 -3.51 -5.79 10.34
CA VAL A 241 -3.88 -4.40 9.99
C VAL A 241 -2.90 -3.87 8.97
N VAL A 242 -3.43 -3.40 7.84
CA VAL A 242 -2.66 -2.78 6.75
C VAL A 242 -2.88 -1.28 6.81
N THR A 243 -1.80 -0.52 6.99
CA THR A 243 -1.93 0.92 7.22
C THR A 243 -0.62 1.68 6.94
N VAL A 244 -0.61 3.00 7.16
CA VAL A 244 0.58 3.85 7.08
C VAL A 244 1.26 3.97 8.46
N PRO A 245 2.57 4.31 8.51
CA PRO A 245 3.32 4.46 9.77
C PRO A 245 2.64 5.35 10.81
N ARG A 246 2.10 6.50 10.42
CA ARG A 246 1.43 7.45 11.32
C ARG A 246 0.30 6.82 12.14
N VAL A 247 -0.40 5.83 11.60
CA VAL A 247 -1.45 5.12 12.35
C VAL A 247 -0.86 4.22 13.43
N LEU A 248 0.32 3.62 13.20
CA LEU A 248 1.02 2.83 14.22
C LEU A 248 1.46 3.73 15.37
N GLU A 249 1.92 4.95 15.08
CA GLU A 249 2.30 5.96 16.08
C GLU A 249 1.11 6.35 16.95
N THR A 250 -0.01 6.75 16.33
CA THR A 250 -1.22 7.14 17.07
C THR A 250 -1.82 5.98 17.88
N LEU A 251 -1.71 4.73 17.39
CA LEU A 251 -2.09 3.54 18.15
C LEU A 251 -1.15 3.30 19.33
N ARG A 252 0.17 3.54 19.18
CA ARG A 252 1.17 3.47 20.26
C ARG A 252 0.81 4.46 21.37
N GLU A 253 0.57 5.73 21.02
CA GLU A 253 0.15 6.78 21.96
C GLU A 253 -1.11 6.37 22.73
N GLU A 254 -2.12 5.87 22.03
CA GLU A 254 -3.38 5.42 22.65
C GLU A 254 -3.17 4.24 23.63
N VAL A 255 -2.26 3.33 23.28
CA VAL A 255 -1.91 2.19 24.14
C VAL A 255 -1.12 2.66 25.37
N SER A 256 -0.14 3.58 25.19
CA SER A 256 0.68 4.15 26.27
C SER A 256 -0.15 4.97 27.23
N ARG A 257 -1.04 5.85 26.72
CA ARG A 257 -1.94 6.69 27.53
C ARG A 257 -2.86 5.90 28.46
N LYS A 258 -3.35 4.76 27.98
CA LYS A 258 -4.28 3.91 28.76
C LYS A 258 -3.60 2.89 29.64
N GLY A 259 -2.28 2.75 29.54
CA GLY A 259 -1.50 1.77 30.28
C GLY A 259 -0.41 2.40 31.14
N THR A 260 -0.73 2.84 32.35
CA THR A 260 0.13 3.61 33.28
C THR A 260 1.49 3.00 33.62
N LYS A 261 1.85 1.80 33.10
CA LYS A 261 3.13 1.13 33.34
C LYS A 261 3.70 0.43 32.12
N ILE A 262 3.19 0.71 30.92
CA ILE A 262 3.60 -0.03 29.72
C ILE A 262 5.08 0.22 29.40
N GLU A 263 5.57 1.45 29.53
CA GLU A 263 6.97 1.78 29.24
C GLU A 263 7.95 1.12 30.22
N GLU A 264 7.61 1.08 31.51
CA GLU A 264 8.41 0.36 32.51
C GLU A 264 8.42 -1.15 32.22
N GLN A 265 7.25 -1.70 31.84
CA GLN A 265 7.11 -3.11 31.47
C GLN A 265 7.89 -3.44 30.19
N LEU A 266 7.93 -2.52 29.22
CA LEU A 266 8.70 -2.69 27.97
C LEU A 266 10.21 -2.70 28.25
N LYS A 267 10.72 -1.83 29.13
CA LYS A 267 12.12 -1.86 29.59
C LYS A 267 12.42 -3.20 30.30
N ALA A 268 11.51 -3.67 31.17
CA ALA A 268 11.65 -4.94 31.87
C ALA A 268 11.52 -6.18 30.95
N ALA A 269 10.95 -6.04 29.75
CA ALA A 269 10.77 -7.12 28.77
C ALA A 269 12.01 -7.36 27.89
N GLU A 270 13.00 -6.47 27.96
CA GLU A 270 14.21 -6.53 27.13
C GLU A 270 14.99 -7.82 27.38
N GLY A 271 15.38 -8.52 26.33
CA GLY A 271 16.09 -9.81 26.39
C GLY A 271 15.27 -11.01 26.87
N ARG A 272 13.98 -10.86 27.15
CA ARG A 272 13.13 -11.98 27.61
C ARG A 272 12.53 -12.77 26.47
N HIS A 273 12.24 -14.05 26.72
CA HIS A 273 11.62 -14.94 25.75
C HIS A 273 10.21 -14.46 25.33
N PHE A 274 9.90 -14.54 24.06
CA PHE A 274 8.64 -14.13 23.42
C PHE A 274 7.36 -14.54 24.19
N LEU A 275 7.24 -15.80 24.64
CA LEU A 275 6.06 -16.29 25.38
C LEU A 275 5.86 -15.56 26.72
N ARG A 276 6.94 -15.18 27.40
CA ARG A 276 6.88 -14.44 28.66
C ARG A 276 6.42 -13.00 28.44
N ASN A 277 6.91 -12.37 27.39
CA ASN A 277 6.47 -11.04 26.97
C ASN A 277 5.00 -11.06 26.59
N TRP A 278 4.56 -12.06 25.83
CA TRP A 278 3.16 -12.22 25.45
C TRP A 278 2.23 -12.32 26.66
N TRP A 279 2.60 -13.10 27.68
CA TRP A 279 1.82 -13.19 28.92
C TRP A 279 1.83 -11.90 29.73
N MET A 280 2.94 -11.17 29.76
CA MET A 280 3.09 -9.90 30.47
C MET A 280 2.17 -8.83 29.88
N PHE A 281 2.05 -8.78 28.55
CA PHE A 281 1.22 -7.82 27.83
C PHE A 281 -0.19 -8.33 27.52
N ARG A 282 -0.68 -9.36 28.23
CA ARG A 282 -2.02 -9.96 28.02
C ARG A 282 -3.17 -8.94 28.02
N ASN A 283 -3.05 -7.83 28.74
CA ASN A 283 -4.08 -6.78 28.74
C ASN A 283 -4.13 -6.02 27.40
N VAL A 284 -3.00 -5.79 26.77
CA VAL A 284 -2.93 -5.20 25.40
C VAL A 284 -3.51 -6.21 24.41
N HIS A 285 -3.10 -7.48 24.50
CA HIS A 285 -3.63 -8.53 23.62
C HIS A 285 -5.14 -8.72 23.75
N ARG A 286 -5.72 -8.59 24.97
CA ARG A 286 -7.17 -8.61 25.18
C ARG A 286 -7.89 -7.43 24.53
N ARG A 287 -7.24 -6.26 24.42
CA ARG A 287 -7.82 -5.07 23.78
C ARG A 287 -7.89 -5.25 22.26
N PHE A 288 -6.82 -5.73 21.62
CA PHE A 288 -6.78 -5.99 20.19
C PHE A 288 -7.48 -7.31 19.81
N GLY A 289 -7.60 -8.25 20.75
CA GLY A 289 -8.11 -9.60 20.49
C GLY A 289 -6.97 -10.58 20.17
N TRP A 290 -7.16 -11.83 20.56
CA TRP A 290 -6.12 -12.88 20.52
C TRP A 290 -5.73 -13.34 19.11
N ARG A 291 -6.51 -13.00 18.08
CA ARG A 291 -6.22 -13.34 16.69
C ARG A 291 -5.31 -12.33 15.99
N PHE A 292 -5.21 -11.14 16.56
CA PHE A 292 -4.38 -10.08 15.98
C PHE A 292 -2.90 -10.33 16.26
N TRP A 293 -2.07 -10.33 15.21
CA TRP A 293 -0.64 -10.63 15.34
C TRP A 293 0.29 -9.74 14.52
N ALA A 294 -0.21 -9.01 13.50
CA ALA A 294 0.67 -8.25 12.62
C ALA A 294 0.09 -6.91 12.16
N PHE A 295 1.01 -5.97 11.97
CA PHE A 295 0.82 -4.78 11.15
C PHE A 295 1.60 -4.94 9.85
N VAL A 296 1.03 -4.48 8.74
CA VAL A 296 1.71 -4.28 7.45
C VAL A 296 1.68 -2.79 7.15
N THR A 297 2.83 -2.19 6.92
CA THR A 297 2.95 -0.75 6.72
C THR A 297 3.93 -0.42 5.59
N GLY A 298 3.75 0.74 4.97
CA GLY A 298 4.60 1.24 3.90
C GLY A 298 4.17 2.63 3.44
N GLY A 299 4.86 3.16 2.44
CA GLY A 299 4.57 4.47 1.85
C GLY A 299 5.15 5.67 2.61
N ALA A 300 5.72 5.45 3.80
CA ALA A 300 6.44 6.46 4.57
C ALA A 300 7.42 5.75 5.52
N THR A 301 8.34 6.50 6.11
CA THR A 301 9.29 6.01 7.12
C THR A 301 8.55 5.68 8.42
N LEU A 302 8.84 4.52 8.99
CA LEU A 302 8.38 4.14 10.32
C LEU A 302 9.48 4.42 11.34
N GLU A 303 9.16 5.17 12.38
CA GLU A 303 10.08 5.41 13.48
C GLU A 303 10.53 4.11 14.16
N SER A 304 11.83 3.98 14.40
CA SER A 304 12.44 2.81 15.03
C SER A 304 11.87 2.51 16.42
N ASP A 305 11.49 3.55 17.16
CA ASP A 305 10.89 3.41 18.50
C ASP A 305 9.47 2.86 18.42
N THR A 306 8.69 3.26 17.42
CA THR A 306 7.35 2.73 17.17
C THR A 306 7.40 1.26 16.71
N GLU A 307 8.34 0.92 15.82
CA GLU A 307 8.58 -0.47 15.44
C GLU A 307 8.95 -1.32 16.65
N THR A 308 9.92 -0.86 17.45
CA THR A 308 10.41 -1.53 18.65
C THR A 308 9.29 -1.73 19.69
N PHE A 309 8.46 -0.72 19.89
CA PHE A 309 7.31 -0.79 20.79
C PHE A 309 6.38 -1.96 20.41
N TRP A 310 5.93 -2.03 19.16
CA TRP A 310 5.00 -3.06 18.73
C TRP A 310 5.63 -4.46 18.74
N ARG A 311 6.88 -4.57 18.36
CA ARG A 311 7.63 -5.83 18.40
C ARG A 311 7.82 -6.36 19.83
N ARG A 312 8.14 -5.48 20.78
CA ARG A 312 8.26 -5.86 22.20
C ARG A 312 6.94 -6.29 22.81
N LEU A 313 5.81 -5.77 22.34
CA LEU A 313 4.48 -6.26 22.69
C LEU A 313 4.17 -7.63 22.08
N GLY A 314 4.97 -8.15 21.16
CA GLY A 314 4.78 -9.44 20.50
C GLY A 314 4.02 -9.38 19.17
N TYR A 315 3.87 -8.20 18.57
CA TYR A 315 3.28 -8.05 17.25
C TYR A 315 4.36 -7.98 16.16
N ALA A 316 4.10 -8.61 15.03
CA ALA A 316 4.94 -8.43 13.85
C ALA A 316 4.65 -7.07 13.21
N VAL A 317 5.71 -6.38 12.78
CA VAL A 317 5.61 -5.15 11.98
C VAL A 317 6.32 -5.40 10.66
N ILE A 318 5.53 -5.59 9.60
CA ILE A 318 6.03 -5.90 8.27
C ILE A 318 6.08 -4.58 7.48
N GLN A 319 7.28 -4.14 7.14
CA GLN A 319 7.49 -2.93 6.36
C GLN A 319 7.69 -3.27 4.89
N GLY A 320 6.97 -2.60 4.01
CA GLY A 320 7.19 -2.60 2.57
C GLY A 320 7.73 -1.24 2.13
N TYR A 321 8.76 -1.26 1.29
CA TYR A 321 9.32 -0.08 0.65
C TYR A 321 9.18 -0.19 -0.86
N GLY A 322 8.84 0.91 -1.49
CA GLY A 322 8.73 1.06 -2.93
C GLY A 322 8.05 2.37 -3.29
N MET A 323 7.94 2.61 -4.57
CA MET A 323 7.33 3.79 -5.16
C MET A 323 6.34 3.37 -6.24
N THR A 324 5.50 4.27 -6.71
CA THR A 324 4.51 3.96 -7.76
C THR A 324 5.20 3.44 -9.02
N GLU A 325 6.36 4.00 -9.36
CA GLU A 325 7.18 3.64 -10.51
C GLU A 325 7.78 2.23 -10.42
N THR A 326 7.84 1.63 -9.23
CA THR A 326 8.23 0.23 -9.00
C THR A 326 7.04 -0.67 -8.66
N ALA A 327 5.84 -0.30 -9.14
CA ALA A 327 4.59 -0.99 -8.84
C ALA A 327 4.38 -1.21 -7.33
N SER A 328 4.81 -0.26 -6.50
CA SER A 328 4.61 -0.16 -5.06
C SER A 328 5.57 -0.96 -4.16
N LEU A 329 6.27 -1.96 -4.65
CA LEU A 329 7.11 -2.79 -3.79
C LEU A 329 8.48 -3.05 -4.41
N THR A 330 9.53 -2.70 -3.69
CA THR A 330 10.93 -2.97 -4.02
C THR A 330 11.56 -3.88 -2.98
N SER A 331 11.27 -3.63 -1.71
CA SER A 331 11.71 -4.51 -0.63
C SER A 331 10.59 -4.77 0.37
N LEU A 332 10.72 -5.87 1.11
CA LEU A 332 9.73 -6.31 2.09
C LEU A 332 10.44 -6.95 3.30
N SER A 333 10.01 -6.57 4.50
CA SER A 333 10.45 -7.22 5.73
C SER A 333 9.80 -8.59 5.88
N HIS A 334 10.58 -9.59 6.28
CA HIS A 334 10.04 -10.91 6.57
C HIS A 334 9.42 -10.95 7.97
N PRO A 335 8.17 -11.44 8.17
CA PRO A 335 7.45 -11.35 9.45
C PRO A 335 8.18 -12.00 10.64
N PHE A 336 9.03 -13.02 10.38
CA PHE A 336 9.73 -13.77 11.42
C PHE A 336 11.26 -13.54 11.43
N ARG A 337 11.82 -12.79 10.48
CA ARG A 337 13.26 -12.53 10.34
C ARG A 337 13.51 -11.04 10.07
N MET A 338 12.95 -10.20 10.93
CA MET A 338 13.05 -8.75 10.78
C MET A 338 14.35 -8.23 11.42
N GLN A 339 15.03 -7.35 10.70
CA GLN A 339 16.10 -6.52 11.24
C GLN A 339 15.52 -5.16 11.62
N GLN A 340 15.80 -4.70 12.86
CA GLN A 340 15.26 -3.42 13.34
C GLN A 340 15.71 -2.25 12.48
N GLY A 341 14.81 -1.35 12.15
CA GLY A 341 15.05 -0.17 11.32
C GLY A 341 15.27 -0.45 9.83
N SER A 342 15.19 -1.74 9.41
CA SER A 342 15.33 -2.12 8.01
C SER A 342 13.97 -2.10 7.29
N ILE A 343 13.98 -1.59 6.06
CA ILE A 343 12.85 -1.70 5.13
C ILE A 343 12.82 -3.06 4.40
N GLY A 344 13.56 -4.05 4.91
CA GLY A 344 13.57 -5.42 4.41
C GLY A 344 14.63 -5.70 3.35
N LYS A 345 14.44 -6.81 2.65
CA LYS A 345 15.29 -7.25 1.54
C LYS A 345 14.58 -7.04 0.21
N PRO A 346 15.34 -6.92 -0.89
CA PRO A 346 14.75 -6.88 -2.22
C PRO A 346 13.76 -8.04 -2.44
N VAL A 347 12.63 -7.74 -3.03
CA VAL A 347 11.66 -8.76 -3.44
C VAL A 347 12.32 -9.64 -4.51
N ALA A 348 12.13 -10.95 -4.44
CA ALA A 348 12.77 -11.88 -5.36
C ALA A 348 12.43 -11.56 -6.82
N GLY A 349 13.46 -11.53 -7.67
CA GLY A 349 13.35 -11.12 -9.08
C GLY A 349 13.61 -9.64 -9.33
N GLN A 350 13.83 -8.87 -8.27
CA GLN A 350 14.25 -7.47 -8.35
C GLN A 350 15.71 -7.33 -7.97
N GLU A 351 16.38 -6.41 -8.63
CA GLU A 351 17.76 -6.06 -8.31
C GLU A 351 17.80 -4.68 -7.65
N VAL A 352 18.55 -4.59 -6.56
CA VAL A 352 18.76 -3.33 -5.84
C VAL A 352 20.26 -3.15 -5.63
N LYS A 353 20.76 -1.97 -5.92
CA LYS A 353 22.13 -1.55 -5.60
C LYS A 353 22.15 -0.11 -5.10
N LEU A 354 23.26 0.30 -4.52
CA LEU A 354 23.52 1.69 -4.17
C LEU A 354 24.42 2.34 -5.22
N SER A 355 24.14 3.60 -5.54
CA SER A 355 25.07 4.44 -6.29
C SER A 355 26.29 4.83 -5.43
N ALA A 356 27.27 5.50 -6.03
CA ALA A 356 28.42 6.04 -5.28
C ALA A 356 28.00 7.03 -4.17
N ASP A 357 26.88 7.72 -4.36
CA ASP A 357 26.35 8.69 -3.40
C ASP A 357 25.39 8.08 -2.37
N GLY A 358 25.16 6.76 -2.43
CA GLY A 358 24.27 6.02 -1.54
C GLY A 358 22.80 6.02 -1.99
N GLU A 359 22.49 6.45 -3.21
CA GLU A 359 21.14 6.39 -3.73
C GLU A 359 20.73 4.95 -4.05
N ILE A 360 19.51 4.58 -3.65
CA ILE A 360 18.93 3.28 -3.95
C ILE A 360 18.52 3.24 -5.44
N LEU A 361 19.11 2.31 -6.18
CA LEU A 361 18.80 2.05 -7.58
C LEU A 361 18.07 0.72 -7.70
N VAL A 362 17.02 0.68 -8.52
CA VAL A 362 16.15 -0.50 -8.69
C VAL A 362 16.06 -0.90 -10.16
N ARG A 363 16.12 -2.21 -10.42
CA ARG A 363 15.91 -2.81 -11.74
C ARG A 363 15.07 -4.08 -11.62
N GLY A 364 14.16 -4.31 -12.58
CA GLY A 364 13.34 -5.51 -12.63
C GLY A 364 12.03 -5.31 -13.38
N ASP A 365 11.28 -6.40 -13.53
CA ASP A 365 9.97 -6.39 -14.20
C ASP A 365 8.90 -5.56 -13.44
N ASN A 366 9.15 -5.18 -12.18
CA ASN A 366 8.32 -4.29 -11.39
C ASN A 366 8.44 -2.81 -11.80
N VAL A 367 9.49 -2.44 -12.55
CA VAL A 367 9.72 -1.06 -12.98
C VAL A 367 8.74 -0.71 -14.10
N SER A 368 8.05 0.42 -13.93
CA SER A 368 7.11 0.98 -14.91
C SER A 368 7.78 1.24 -16.27
N PRO A 369 7.09 1.04 -17.39
CA PRO A 369 7.60 1.42 -18.70
C PRO A 369 7.75 2.93 -18.90
N GLY A 370 7.11 3.78 -18.06
CA GLY A 370 7.24 5.23 -18.17
C GLY A 370 6.03 5.99 -17.64
N TYR A 371 6.06 7.30 -17.88
CA TYR A 371 4.95 8.20 -17.58
C TYR A 371 4.01 8.35 -18.77
N TRP A 372 2.73 8.52 -18.48
CA TRP A 372 1.71 8.78 -19.50
C TRP A 372 1.99 10.08 -20.26
N ASN A 373 1.86 10.02 -21.60
CA ASN A 373 2.11 11.15 -22.50
C ASN A 373 3.51 11.78 -22.43
N SER A 374 4.50 11.08 -21.85
CA SER A 374 5.87 11.58 -21.78
C SER A 374 6.76 10.82 -22.77
N ALA A 375 6.89 11.32 -23.98
CA ALA A 375 7.78 10.76 -25.00
C ALA A 375 9.29 10.95 -24.68
N THR A 376 9.62 11.85 -23.74
CA THR A 376 11.00 12.31 -23.49
C THR A 376 11.57 11.93 -22.12
N GLN A 377 10.75 11.45 -21.19
CA GLN A 377 11.22 11.06 -19.85
C GLN A 377 11.29 9.55 -19.72
N THR A 378 12.47 8.98 -19.99
CA THR A 378 12.77 7.60 -19.58
C THR A 378 12.90 7.55 -18.08
N LEU A 379 12.21 6.59 -17.44
CA LEU A 379 12.32 6.35 -15.99
C LEU A 379 13.66 5.72 -15.59
N THR A 380 14.28 5.03 -16.54
CA THR A 380 15.52 4.27 -16.30
C THR A 380 16.71 4.89 -17.01
N ASP A 381 17.88 4.69 -16.47
CA ASP A 381 19.15 4.97 -17.12
C ASP A 381 19.42 3.98 -18.29
N HIS A 382 20.56 4.16 -18.98
CA HIS A 382 20.97 3.33 -20.11
C HIS A 382 21.20 1.84 -19.74
N GLN A 383 21.32 1.53 -18.46
CA GLN A 383 21.49 0.16 -17.93
C GLN A 383 20.19 -0.40 -17.37
N GLY A 384 19.07 0.30 -17.48
CA GLY A 384 17.75 -0.12 -17.02
C GLY A 384 17.51 0.10 -15.52
N TRP A 385 18.33 0.90 -14.82
CA TRP A 385 18.13 1.26 -13.43
C TRP A 385 17.28 2.50 -13.29
N ILE A 386 16.27 2.42 -12.40
CA ILE A 386 15.54 3.59 -11.95
C ILE A 386 16.27 4.22 -10.76
N HIS A 387 16.41 5.53 -10.79
CA HIS A 387 16.90 6.35 -9.71
C HIS A 387 15.72 6.72 -8.81
N THR A 388 15.71 6.17 -7.57
CA THR A 388 14.57 6.35 -6.68
C THR A 388 14.51 7.74 -6.04
N GLY A 389 15.63 8.44 -6.00
CA GLY A 389 15.80 9.66 -5.22
C GLY A 389 15.88 9.40 -3.71
N ASP A 390 15.96 8.15 -3.29
CA ASP A 390 16.04 7.73 -1.89
C ASP A 390 17.47 7.28 -1.56
N ILE A 391 18.02 7.77 -0.44
CA ILE A 391 19.33 7.39 0.07
C ILE A 391 19.15 6.23 1.05
N GLY A 392 20.05 5.25 0.97
CA GLY A 392 20.00 4.09 1.84
C GLY A 392 21.36 3.45 2.09
N GLU A 393 21.34 2.41 2.92
CA GLU A 393 22.44 1.55 3.22
C GLU A 393 22.04 0.09 3.10
N VAL A 394 22.99 -0.79 2.82
CA VAL A 394 22.75 -2.25 2.75
C VAL A 394 23.74 -2.93 3.68
N ASP A 395 23.24 -3.77 4.60
CA ASP A 395 24.11 -4.55 5.48
C ASP A 395 24.67 -5.80 4.79
N ALA A 396 25.58 -6.49 5.45
CA ALA A 396 26.21 -7.72 4.95
C ALA A 396 25.20 -8.88 4.73
N ALA A 397 24.02 -8.80 5.36
CA ALA A 397 22.95 -9.78 5.19
C ALA A 397 21.98 -9.42 4.05
N GLY A 398 22.18 -8.26 3.38
CA GLY A 398 21.34 -7.75 2.30
C GLY A 398 20.06 -7.05 2.75
N ASN A 399 19.99 -6.62 4.02
CA ASN A 399 18.89 -5.79 4.48
C ASN A 399 19.12 -4.35 4.08
N ILE A 400 18.09 -3.67 3.60
CA ILE A 400 18.13 -2.27 3.19
C ILE A 400 17.65 -1.38 4.34
N PHE A 401 18.36 -0.27 4.56
CA PHE A 401 18.00 0.76 5.53
C PHE A 401 17.77 2.07 4.78
N PHE A 402 16.61 2.65 4.93
CA PHE A 402 16.29 3.97 4.38
C PHE A 402 16.89 5.06 5.25
N ARG A 403 17.52 6.07 4.65
CA ARG A 403 18.17 7.20 5.35
C ARG A 403 17.46 8.52 5.11
N GLY A 404 16.85 8.69 3.96
CA GLY A 404 16.12 9.92 3.60
C GLY A 404 16.01 10.10 2.10
N ARG A 405 15.43 11.24 1.70
CA ARG A 405 15.36 11.65 0.30
C ARG A 405 16.60 12.41 -0.11
N SER A 406 17.16 12.14 -1.28
CA SER A 406 18.31 12.87 -1.84
C SER A 406 18.04 14.37 -1.93
N LYS A 407 16.86 14.75 -2.39
CA LYS A 407 16.45 16.16 -2.53
C LYS A 407 16.25 16.90 -1.20
N ASP A 408 15.96 16.17 -0.13
CA ASP A 408 15.72 16.73 1.20
C ASP A 408 17.00 16.71 2.04
N THR A 409 18.07 16.06 1.55
CA THR A 409 19.37 16.00 2.22
C THR A 409 20.02 17.39 2.24
N ILE A 410 20.35 17.88 3.43
CA ILE A 410 21.05 19.15 3.61
C ILE A 410 22.55 18.88 3.53
N VAL A 411 23.21 19.51 2.56
CA VAL A 411 24.68 19.44 2.43
C VAL A 411 25.27 20.73 2.96
N THR A 412 26.00 20.62 4.08
CA THR A 412 26.67 21.79 4.70
C THR A 412 27.87 22.26 3.86
N ALA A 413 28.36 23.45 4.14
CA ALA A 413 29.60 23.99 3.51
C ALA A 413 30.83 23.08 3.67
N ALA A 414 30.89 22.29 4.74
CA ALA A 414 31.92 21.31 4.98
C ALA A 414 31.73 19.98 4.23
N GLY A 415 30.67 19.86 3.40
CA GLY A 415 30.33 18.63 2.69
C GLY A 415 29.66 17.57 3.54
N LEU A 416 29.25 17.87 4.78
CA LEU A 416 28.51 16.95 5.64
C LEU A 416 27.08 16.82 5.12
N LYS A 417 26.66 15.59 4.89
CA LYS A 417 25.27 15.26 4.53
C LYS A 417 24.45 15.10 5.81
N ILE A 418 23.43 15.94 5.98
CA ILE A 418 22.49 15.89 7.10
C ILE A 418 21.16 15.41 6.55
N PHE A 419 20.61 14.38 7.16
CA PHE A 419 19.26 13.89 6.86
C PHE A 419 18.29 14.52 7.86
N PRO A 420 17.35 15.38 7.43
CA PRO A 420 16.39 16.03 8.31
C PRO A 420 15.71 15.08 9.27
N ALA A 421 15.23 13.94 8.76
CA ALA A 421 14.52 12.94 9.56
C ALA A 421 15.33 12.39 10.77
N ASP A 422 16.67 12.32 10.67
CA ASP A 422 17.50 11.86 11.79
C ASP A 422 17.56 12.90 12.92
N LEU A 423 17.60 14.19 12.56
CA LEU A 423 17.57 15.29 13.52
C LEU A 423 16.18 15.47 14.13
N GLU A 424 15.13 15.41 13.30
CA GLU A 424 13.73 15.47 13.73
C GLU A 424 13.44 14.35 14.74
N ALA A 425 13.80 13.11 14.41
CA ALA A 425 13.64 11.97 15.32
C ALA A 425 14.42 12.11 16.64
N ALA A 426 15.56 12.81 16.64
CA ALA A 426 16.32 13.07 17.86
C ALA A 426 15.68 14.19 18.70
N LEU A 427 15.16 15.22 18.05
CA LEU A 427 14.48 16.35 18.69
C LEU A 427 13.12 15.94 19.28
N ASP A 428 12.32 15.20 18.53
CA ASP A 428 10.98 14.75 18.96
C ASP A 428 11.01 13.75 20.13
N ARG A 429 12.20 13.24 20.49
CA ARG A 429 12.40 12.45 21.72
C ARG A 429 12.50 13.30 22.98
N GLN A 430 12.70 14.62 22.84
CA GLN A 430 12.78 15.51 23.99
C GLN A 430 11.37 15.76 24.53
N PRO A 431 11.16 15.62 25.87
CA PRO A 431 9.81 15.75 26.46
C PRO A 431 9.12 17.10 26.22
N GLU A 432 9.90 18.13 25.98
CA GLU A 432 9.45 19.51 25.79
C GLU A 432 9.07 19.81 24.34
N ILE A 433 9.42 18.92 23.39
CA ILE A 433 9.17 19.12 21.96
C ILE A 433 8.03 18.21 21.54
N LYS A 434 6.97 18.81 21.00
CA LYS A 434 5.82 18.06 20.49
C LYS A 434 6.06 17.54 19.08
N GLU A 435 6.68 18.36 18.25
CA GLU A 435 6.98 18.07 16.85
C GLU A 435 8.12 18.99 16.39
N SER A 436 9.02 18.51 15.56
CA SER A 436 10.08 19.30 14.97
C SER A 436 10.10 19.15 13.45
N THR A 437 10.64 20.15 12.77
CA THR A 437 10.90 20.12 11.34
C THR A 437 12.26 20.74 11.07
N VAL A 438 13.10 20.05 10.31
CA VAL A 438 14.45 20.51 9.94
C VAL A 438 14.46 20.95 8.48
N ILE A 439 14.82 22.21 8.25
CA ILE A 439 14.84 22.81 6.93
C ILE A 439 16.24 23.35 6.58
N PRO A 440 16.61 23.37 5.28
CA PRO A 440 17.84 24.01 4.84
C PRO A 440 17.70 25.54 4.95
N LEU A 441 18.67 26.18 5.58
CA LEU A 441 18.78 27.64 5.66
C LEU A 441 20.06 28.07 4.93
N PRO A 442 20.00 28.98 3.96
CA PRO A 442 21.17 29.61 3.39
C PRO A 442 21.89 30.45 4.43
N GLY A 443 23.12 30.07 4.80
CA GLY A 443 23.99 30.82 5.73
C GLY A 443 25.15 31.51 5.01
N SER A 444 25.88 32.39 5.70
CA SER A 444 27.01 33.13 5.15
C SER A 444 28.20 32.25 4.77
N GLY A 445 28.29 31.01 5.26
CA GLY A 445 29.31 30.02 4.98
C GLY A 445 28.80 28.80 4.18
N GLY A 446 27.55 28.79 3.72
CA GLY A 446 26.92 27.67 3.02
C GLY A 446 25.54 27.32 3.60
N THR A 447 25.00 26.14 3.27
CA THR A 447 23.73 25.70 3.80
C THR A 447 23.87 25.16 5.22
N GLU A 448 23.00 25.61 6.12
CA GLU A 448 22.89 25.17 7.51
C GLU A 448 21.55 24.42 7.71
N ALA A 449 21.47 23.55 8.70
CA ALA A 449 20.22 22.90 9.11
C ALA A 449 19.57 23.71 10.22
N LEU A 450 18.36 24.21 9.98
CA LEU A 450 17.55 24.93 10.96
C LEU A 450 16.42 24.02 11.47
N ALA A 451 16.37 23.79 12.79
CA ALA A 451 15.24 23.09 13.40
C ALA A 451 14.16 24.11 13.82
N VAL A 452 12.94 23.86 13.36
CA VAL A 452 11.72 24.55 13.82
C VAL A 452 11.04 23.63 14.81
N LEU A 453 10.80 24.12 16.04
CA LEU A 453 10.22 23.35 17.15
C LEU A 453 8.80 23.81 17.42
N ILE A 454 7.88 22.87 17.70
CA ILE A 454 6.48 23.11 18.05
C ILE A 454 6.16 22.47 19.41
#